data_34d7b7d224c923d33188d42ce82f9c99
#
_entry.id   34d7b7d224c923d33188d42ce82f9c99
#
_cell.length_a   1.000
_cell.length_b   1.000
_cell.length_c   1.000
_cell.angle_alpha   90.00
_cell.angle_beta   90.00
_cell.angle_gamma   90.00
#
_symmetry.space_group_name_H-M   'P 1'
#
loop_
_entity.id
_entity.type
_entity.pdbx_description
1 polymer ?
#
loop_
_entity_poly.entity_id
_entity_poly.type
_entity_poly.pdbx_seq_one_letter_code
_entity_poly.pdbx_strand_id
1 'polypeptide(L)'
;MKGLTIVKRTSKTDGTIRLRFRLRDGRGVDLYHKSEIDADLKDLDKFADTGELKPRVSVYNKKLKLDIDTEIDAMETAYKQLCEQKDKTRITTDEFEKAITMILHPQKSVKALTEMTLIDRFSKYIDDGLRDGNFGEGRQRHYKVSLGELTRFLTIQHRLKVTPSEFDADDITDYRQFLFDEYKYVKKHKSLYDLLMTRNVPTERRDQNTVAAKMKCVQAFFNELIEKGELSISPFAHLGKNKKRTMMRESYNPSVFLLQEEFLKLKDTEVPETLQETKDAFLLQCAFGCRISEFKRLSMENIAVSDEGVMYVHYSPEKTLRENVGRKEIETPVMRFAYDIIMKYKFQFHVLKYICGKSGYNVKIKELIKYCGIDRKCAVFNDELGNNQYEPLYELASSKICRKTHVDILTKA
;
A
#
# COMPACT_ATOMS: atom_id res chain seq x y z
N MET A 1 -29.75 -23.94 -8.03
CA MET A 1 -30.02 -22.50 -8.24
C MET A 1 -31.34 -22.33 -9.00
N LYS A 2 -32.29 -21.51 -8.52
CA LYS A 2 -33.56 -21.24 -9.25
C LYS A 2 -33.19 -20.29 -10.41
N GLY A 3 -33.53 -20.69 -11.65
CA GLY A 3 -33.35 -19.88 -12.86
C GLY A 3 -32.12 -20.21 -13.72
N LEU A 4 -31.44 -21.32 -13.42
CA LEU A 4 -30.38 -21.84 -14.30
C LEU A 4 -31.00 -22.71 -15.41
N THR A 5 -30.66 -22.41 -16.66
CA THR A 5 -31.11 -23.16 -17.83
C THR A 5 -29.93 -23.48 -18.74
N ILE A 6 -29.98 -24.64 -19.39
CA ILE A 6 -29.01 -25.07 -20.40
C ILE A 6 -29.62 -24.86 -21.77
N VAL A 7 -28.90 -24.20 -22.66
CA VAL A 7 -29.32 -23.90 -24.01
C VAL A 7 -28.24 -24.26 -25.04
N LYS A 8 -28.64 -24.47 -26.28
CA LYS A 8 -27.73 -24.71 -27.39
C LYS A 8 -26.94 -23.43 -27.72
N ARG A 9 -25.60 -23.53 -27.82
CA ARG A 9 -24.75 -22.44 -28.29
C ARG A 9 -24.50 -22.51 -29.82
N THR A 10 -23.93 -23.61 -30.27
CA THR A 10 -23.60 -23.85 -31.69
C THR A 10 -23.81 -25.31 -32.02
N SER A 11 -24.10 -25.62 -33.31
CA SER A 11 -24.02 -26.99 -33.81
C SER A 11 -22.69 -27.18 -34.52
N LYS A 12 -22.08 -28.33 -34.33
CA LYS A 12 -20.89 -28.76 -35.06
C LYS A 12 -21.28 -29.62 -36.26
N THR A 13 -20.37 -29.75 -37.22
CA THR A 13 -20.54 -30.55 -38.44
C THR A 13 -20.65 -32.06 -38.17
N ASP A 14 -20.20 -32.52 -36.99
CA ASP A 14 -20.28 -33.92 -36.54
C ASP A 14 -21.60 -34.30 -35.85
N GLY A 15 -22.59 -33.38 -35.83
CA GLY A 15 -23.87 -33.58 -35.17
C GLY A 15 -23.91 -33.31 -33.68
N THR A 16 -22.79 -32.95 -33.06
CA THR A 16 -22.75 -32.53 -31.66
C THR A 16 -23.14 -31.07 -31.51
N ILE A 17 -23.59 -30.69 -30.34
CA ILE A 17 -23.88 -29.30 -29.97
C ILE A 17 -22.98 -28.86 -28.80
N ARG A 18 -22.57 -27.61 -28.83
CA ARG A 18 -21.90 -26.96 -27.70
C ARG A 18 -22.94 -26.31 -26.82
N LEU A 19 -22.80 -26.51 -25.49
CA LEU A 19 -23.73 -26.01 -24.50
C LEU A 19 -23.44 -24.54 -24.13
N ARG A 20 -24.49 -23.87 -23.67
CA ARG A 20 -24.42 -22.56 -22.98
C ARG A 20 -25.32 -22.61 -21.76
N PHE A 21 -24.86 -22.15 -20.67
CA PHE A 21 -25.64 -21.98 -19.45
C PHE A 21 -26.12 -20.52 -19.33
N ARG A 22 -27.35 -20.37 -18.84
CA ARG A 22 -27.98 -19.08 -18.61
C ARG A 22 -28.50 -19.04 -17.19
N LEU A 23 -28.11 -18.03 -16.46
CA LEU A 23 -28.59 -17.79 -15.10
C LEU A 23 -29.48 -16.55 -15.05
N ARG A 24 -30.71 -16.74 -14.55
CA ARG A 24 -31.64 -15.65 -14.26
C ARG A 24 -31.97 -15.60 -12.79
N ASP A 25 -31.82 -14.43 -12.15
CA ASP A 25 -32.17 -14.21 -10.73
C ASP A 25 -32.96 -12.90 -10.55
N GLY A 26 -34.26 -13.00 -10.76
CA GLY A 26 -35.20 -11.89 -10.67
C GLY A 26 -35.07 -10.87 -11.80
N ARG A 27 -35.56 -9.64 -11.57
CA ARG A 27 -35.48 -8.57 -12.56
C ARG A 27 -34.05 -7.99 -12.55
N GLY A 28 -33.40 -7.95 -13.72
CA GLY A 28 -32.10 -7.29 -13.91
C GLY A 28 -30.89 -8.23 -13.87
N VAL A 29 -31.05 -9.54 -13.60
CA VAL A 29 -29.96 -10.52 -13.67
C VAL A 29 -30.23 -11.51 -14.81
N ASP A 30 -29.37 -11.45 -15.86
CA ASP A 30 -29.40 -12.36 -17.01
C ASP A 30 -27.97 -12.60 -17.47
N LEU A 31 -27.33 -13.63 -16.90
CA LEU A 31 -25.91 -13.95 -17.08
C LEU A 31 -25.75 -15.21 -17.91
N TYR A 32 -24.67 -15.27 -18.68
CA TYR A 32 -24.38 -16.40 -19.56
C TYR A 32 -22.99 -16.95 -19.27
N HIS A 33 -22.89 -18.30 -19.37
CA HIS A 33 -21.59 -19.00 -19.37
C HIS A 33 -21.46 -19.79 -20.69
N LYS A 34 -20.30 -19.60 -21.35
CA LYS A 34 -19.98 -20.26 -22.63
C LYS A 34 -19.24 -21.56 -22.33
N SER A 35 -19.99 -22.64 -22.08
CA SER A 35 -19.43 -23.95 -21.79
C SER A 35 -18.53 -24.48 -22.93
N GLU A 36 -17.51 -25.23 -22.53
CA GLU A 36 -16.69 -26.03 -23.46
C GLU A 36 -17.25 -27.44 -23.66
N ILE A 37 -18.34 -27.81 -22.99
CA ILE A 37 -18.98 -29.14 -23.12
C ILE A 37 -19.63 -29.30 -24.48
N ASP A 38 -19.21 -30.33 -25.19
CA ASP A 38 -19.85 -30.81 -26.40
C ASP A 38 -20.73 -32.02 -26.06
N ALA A 39 -22.00 -31.99 -26.48
CA ALA A 39 -22.96 -33.05 -26.20
C ALA A 39 -23.64 -33.53 -27.50
N ASP A 40 -23.91 -34.83 -27.60
CA ASP A 40 -24.72 -35.38 -28.67
C ASP A 40 -26.22 -35.09 -28.41
N LEU A 41 -26.95 -34.66 -29.42
CA LEU A 41 -28.39 -34.37 -29.28
C LEU A 41 -29.22 -35.53 -28.75
N LYS A 42 -28.80 -36.78 -29.05
CA LYS A 42 -29.49 -37.98 -28.53
C LYS A 42 -29.35 -38.17 -27.03
N ASP A 43 -28.36 -37.53 -26.41
CA ASP A 43 -28.09 -37.60 -24.99
C ASP A 43 -28.78 -36.47 -24.18
N LEU A 44 -29.52 -35.61 -24.87
CA LEU A 44 -30.24 -34.48 -24.30
C LEU A 44 -31.75 -34.55 -24.65
N ASP A 45 -32.56 -34.19 -23.66
CA ASP A 45 -33.98 -33.93 -23.86
C ASP A 45 -34.18 -32.42 -24.08
N LYS A 46 -34.92 -32.07 -25.13
CA LYS A 46 -35.26 -30.68 -25.44
C LYS A 46 -36.73 -30.42 -25.09
N PHE A 47 -36.94 -29.41 -24.23
CA PHE A 47 -38.30 -28.95 -23.92
C PHE A 47 -38.75 -27.96 -24.97
N ALA A 48 -39.90 -28.29 -25.66
CA ALA A 48 -40.40 -27.53 -26.79
C ALA A 48 -40.76 -26.08 -26.43
N ASP A 49 -41.33 -25.85 -25.25
CA ASP A 49 -41.85 -24.55 -24.80
C ASP A 49 -40.77 -23.58 -24.38
N THR A 50 -39.66 -24.05 -23.87
CA THR A 50 -38.57 -23.21 -23.29
C THR A 50 -37.27 -23.27 -24.08
N GLY A 51 -37.11 -24.27 -24.95
CA GLY A 51 -35.85 -24.58 -25.62
C GLY A 51 -34.75 -25.07 -24.67
N GLU A 52 -35.10 -25.34 -23.42
CA GLU A 52 -34.18 -25.85 -22.40
C GLU A 52 -33.74 -27.28 -22.75
N LEU A 53 -32.48 -27.58 -22.48
CA LEU A 53 -31.88 -28.90 -22.63
C LEU A 53 -31.65 -29.52 -21.26
N LYS A 54 -31.95 -30.82 -21.12
CA LYS A 54 -31.63 -31.59 -19.92
C LYS A 54 -30.89 -32.87 -20.29
N PRO A 55 -29.86 -33.28 -19.56
CA PRO A 55 -29.19 -34.55 -19.83
C PRO A 55 -30.14 -35.70 -19.55
N ARG A 56 -30.25 -36.65 -20.48
CA ARG A 56 -31.00 -37.90 -20.28
C ARG A 56 -30.36 -38.73 -19.19
N VAL A 57 -31.15 -39.24 -18.28
CA VAL A 57 -30.71 -40.14 -17.22
C VAL A 57 -30.47 -41.52 -17.81
N SER A 58 -29.25 -41.84 -18.22
CA SER A 58 -28.85 -43.17 -18.69
C SER A 58 -27.49 -43.56 -18.10
N VAL A 59 -27.23 -44.87 -18.09
CA VAL A 59 -25.95 -45.41 -17.59
C VAL A 59 -24.77 -44.90 -18.44
N TYR A 60 -24.98 -44.62 -19.69
CA TYR A 60 -23.98 -44.17 -20.68
C TYR A 60 -23.68 -42.68 -20.56
N ASN A 61 -24.53 -41.86 -19.94
CA ASN A 61 -24.39 -40.40 -19.85
C ASN A 61 -23.84 -39.91 -18.52
N LYS A 62 -23.30 -40.80 -17.69
CA LYS A 62 -22.75 -40.42 -16.36
C LYS A 62 -21.68 -39.33 -16.48
N LYS A 63 -20.79 -39.40 -17.49
CA LYS A 63 -19.72 -38.42 -17.68
C LYS A 63 -20.30 -37.07 -18.08
N LEU A 64 -21.20 -37.00 -19.07
CA LEU A 64 -21.83 -35.75 -19.48
C LEU A 64 -22.57 -35.07 -18.34
N LYS A 65 -23.27 -35.88 -17.52
CA LYS A 65 -23.97 -35.35 -16.35
C LYS A 65 -22.99 -34.77 -15.31
N LEU A 66 -21.89 -35.49 -15.05
CA LEU A 66 -20.85 -35.02 -14.11
C LEU A 66 -20.20 -33.72 -14.60
N ASP A 67 -19.90 -33.63 -15.90
CA ASP A 67 -19.29 -32.42 -16.48
C ASP A 67 -20.27 -31.25 -16.38
N ILE A 68 -21.57 -31.44 -16.66
CA ILE A 68 -22.61 -30.43 -16.50
C ILE A 68 -22.76 -30.00 -15.03
N ASP A 69 -22.84 -30.95 -14.10
CA ASP A 69 -22.99 -30.67 -12.69
C ASP A 69 -21.78 -29.88 -12.17
N THR A 70 -20.58 -30.22 -12.62
CA THR A 70 -19.33 -29.49 -12.26
C THR A 70 -19.35 -28.03 -12.73
N GLU A 71 -19.82 -27.76 -13.96
CA GLU A 71 -19.96 -26.37 -14.43
C GLU A 71 -21.07 -25.62 -13.68
N ILE A 72 -22.17 -26.30 -13.33
CA ILE A 72 -23.23 -25.70 -12.51
C ILE A 72 -22.72 -25.30 -11.13
N ASP A 73 -21.99 -26.18 -10.44
CA ASP A 73 -21.42 -25.92 -9.12
C ASP A 73 -20.41 -24.73 -9.18
N ALA A 74 -19.62 -24.68 -10.24
CA ALA A 74 -18.70 -23.56 -10.46
C ALA A 74 -19.45 -22.24 -10.68
N MET A 75 -20.55 -22.26 -11.45
CA MET A 75 -21.39 -21.08 -11.67
C MET A 75 -22.08 -20.62 -10.39
N GLU A 76 -22.57 -21.55 -9.55
CA GLU A 76 -23.18 -21.24 -8.27
C GLU A 76 -22.19 -20.58 -7.33
N THR A 77 -20.99 -21.15 -7.25
CA THR A 77 -19.90 -20.62 -6.42
C THR A 77 -19.46 -19.24 -6.89
N ALA A 78 -19.24 -19.06 -8.21
CA ALA A 78 -18.87 -17.78 -8.80
C ALA A 78 -19.93 -16.70 -8.56
N TYR A 79 -21.20 -17.04 -8.75
CA TYR A 79 -22.31 -16.10 -8.54
C TYR A 79 -22.42 -15.68 -7.08
N LYS A 80 -22.30 -16.61 -6.14
CA LYS A 80 -22.32 -16.33 -4.71
C LYS A 80 -21.19 -15.39 -4.30
N GLN A 81 -19.95 -15.67 -4.74
CA GLN A 81 -18.79 -14.81 -4.46
C GLN A 81 -18.96 -13.40 -5.01
N LEU A 82 -19.52 -13.26 -6.23
CA LEU A 82 -19.76 -11.94 -6.81
C LEU A 82 -20.87 -11.16 -6.10
N CYS A 83 -21.93 -11.85 -5.63
CA CYS A 83 -22.99 -11.23 -4.83
C CYS A 83 -22.51 -10.77 -3.44
N GLU A 84 -21.47 -11.38 -2.87
CA GLU A 84 -20.84 -10.93 -1.63
C GLU A 84 -20.05 -9.63 -1.82
N GLN A 85 -19.55 -9.38 -3.04
CA GLN A 85 -18.71 -8.22 -3.36
C GLN A 85 -19.51 -7.01 -3.86
N LYS A 86 -20.65 -7.22 -4.51
CA LYS A 86 -21.46 -6.15 -5.11
C LYS A 86 -22.93 -6.54 -5.29
N ASP A 87 -23.76 -5.53 -5.55
CA ASP A 87 -25.17 -5.76 -5.88
C ASP A 87 -25.30 -6.66 -7.13
N LYS A 88 -26.20 -7.64 -7.05
CA LYS A 88 -26.41 -8.65 -8.11
C LYS A 88 -26.78 -8.06 -9.46
N THR A 89 -27.47 -6.90 -9.49
CA THR A 89 -27.87 -6.23 -10.74
C THR A 89 -26.71 -5.55 -11.46
N ARG A 90 -25.56 -5.41 -10.80
CA ARG A 90 -24.33 -4.81 -11.35
C ARG A 90 -23.31 -5.86 -11.80
N ILE A 91 -23.62 -7.14 -11.68
CA ILE A 91 -22.75 -8.22 -12.15
C ILE A 91 -22.86 -8.31 -13.67
N THR A 92 -21.74 -8.18 -14.37
CA THR A 92 -21.69 -8.34 -15.83
C THR A 92 -21.39 -9.77 -16.22
N THR A 93 -21.82 -10.17 -17.43
CA THR A 93 -21.52 -11.50 -17.97
C THR A 93 -20.01 -11.76 -18.07
N ASP A 94 -19.20 -10.75 -18.38
CA ASP A 94 -17.74 -10.91 -18.49
C ASP A 94 -17.07 -11.17 -17.13
N GLU A 95 -17.55 -10.53 -16.07
CA GLU A 95 -17.05 -10.79 -14.71
C GLU A 95 -17.46 -12.17 -14.21
N PHE A 96 -18.71 -12.57 -14.51
CA PHE A 96 -19.23 -13.89 -14.20
C PHE A 96 -18.44 -14.99 -14.93
N GLU A 97 -18.17 -14.82 -16.22
CA GLU A 97 -17.38 -15.73 -17.04
C GLU A 97 -15.93 -15.86 -16.52
N LYS A 98 -15.30 -14.75 -16.13
CA LYS A 98 -13.98 -14.76 -15.50
C LYS A 98 -13.96 -15.53 -14.19
N ALA A 99 -14.95 -15.32 -13.32
CA ALA A 99 -15.04 -16.01 -12.04
C ALA A 99 -15.23 -17.52 -12.22
N ILE A 100 -16.08 -17.95 -13.16
CA ILE A 100 -16.27 -19.37 -13.51
C ILE A 100 -14.95 -19.96 -14.03
N THR A 101 -14.28 -19.27 -14.94
CA THR A 101 -13.00 -19.74 -15.52
C THR A 101 -11.93 -19.92 -14.44
N MET A 102 -11.88 -19.06 -13.44
CA MET A 102 -10.95 -19.21 -12.30
C MET A 102 -11.24 -20.46 -11.48
N ILE A 103 -12.52 -20.83 -11.33
CA ILE A 103 -12.93 -22.01 -10.56
C ILE A 103 -12.69 -23.30 -11.36
N LEU A 104 -13.12 -23.35 -12.63
CA LEU A 104 -13.01 -24.55 -13.48
C LEU A 104 -11.56 -24.83 -13.93
N HIS A 105 -10.78 -23.76 -14.17
CA HIS A 105 -9.45 -23.87 -14.74
C HIS A 105 -8.42 -23.05 -13.96
N PRO A 106 -8.17 -23.37 -12.69
CA PRO A 106 -7.22 -22.61 -11.86
C PRO A 106 -5.80 -22.58 -12.47
N GLN A 107 -5.38 -23.67 -13.13
CA GLN A 107 -4.07 -23.72 -13.81
C GLN A 107 -4.00 -22.83 -15.05
N LYS A 108 -5.09 -22.67 -15.82
CA LYS A 108 -5.13 -21.72 -16.96
C LYS A 108 -5.05 -20.27 -16.47
N SER A 109 -5.70 -19.97 -15.35
CA SER A 109 -5.65 -18.65 -14.72
C SER A 109 -4.23 -18.33 -14.21
N VAL A 110 -3.58 -19.28 -13.54
CA VAL A 110 -2.19 -19.17 -13.10
C VAL A 110 -1.26 -18.97 -14.28
N LYS A 111 -1.40 -19.78 -15.36
CA LYS A 111 -0.60 -19.64 -16.57
C LYS A 111 -0.74 -18.27 -17.23
N ALA A 112 -1.96 -17.75 -17.35
CA ALA A 112 -2.20 -16.41 -17.91
C ALA A 112 -1.55 -15.30 -17.07
N LEU A 113 -1.51 -15.44 -15.74
CA LEU A 113 -0.84 -14.50 -14.84
C LEU A 113 0.69 -14.62 -14.90
N THR A 114 1.22 -15.82 -15.09
CA THR A 114 2.67 -16.04 -15.26
C THR A 114 3.19 -15.57 -16.62
N GLU A 115 2.34 -15.45 -17.62
CA GLU A 115 2.66 -14.90 -18.94
C GLU A 115 2.66 -13.35 -18.96
N MET A 116 2.13 -12.69 -17.92
CA MET A 116 2.18 -11.23 -17.82
C MET A 116 3.62 -10.74 -17.62
N THR A 117 3.91 -9.54 -18.13
CA THR A 117 5.20 -8.92 -17.82
C THR A 117 5.30 -8.63 -16.31
N LEU A 118 6.51 -8.56 -15.80
CA LEU A 118 6.79 -8.23 -14.39
C LEU A 118 6.11 -6.91 -13.99
N ILE A 119 6.16 -5.91 -14.87
CA ILE A 119 5.56 -4.59 -14.63
C ILE A 119 4.03 -4.67 -14.57
N ASP A 120 3.40 -5.34 -15.55
CA ASP A 120 1.94 -5.48 -15.58
C ASP A 120 1.44 -6.30 -14.40
N ARG A 121 2.18 -7.37 -14.03
CA ARG A 121 1.80 -8.19 -12.88
C ARG A 121 1.96 -7.46 -11.55
N PHE A 122 3.01 -6.62 -11.41
CA PHE A 122 3.18 -5.79 -10.23
C PHE A 122 2.13 -4.66 -10.15
N SER A 123 1.77 -4.07 -11.30
CA SER A 123 0.65 -3.11 -11.35
C SER A 123 -0.65 -3.75 -10.89
N LYS A 124 -0.96 -4.95 -11.38
CA LYS A 124 -2.13 -5.73 -10.95
C LYS A 124 -2.12 -6.03 -9.44
N TYR A 125 -0.96 -6.42 -8.87
CA TYR A 125 -0.80 -6.61 -7.43
C TYR A 125 -1.20 -5.37 -6.63
N ILE A 126 -0.79 -4.19 -7.11
CA ILE A 126 -1.08 -2.91 -6.44
C ILE A 126 -2.58 -2.60 -6.48
N ASP A 127 -3.23 -2.84 -7.60
CA ASP A 127 -4.65 -2.54 -7.78
C ASP A 127 -5.54 -3.54 -7.02
N ASP A 128 -5.21 -4.83 -7.10
CA ASP A 128 -5.89 -5.89 -6.37
C ASP A 128 -5.76 -5.66 -4.85
N GLY A 129 -4.55 -5.39 -4.35
CA GLY A 129 -4.31 -5.21 -2.92
C GLY A 129 -5.02 -4.00 -2.32
N LEU A 130 -5.25 -2.93 -3.08
CA LEU A 130 -6.08 -1.80 -2.63
C LEU A 130 -7.56 -2.17 -2.62
N ARG A 131 -8.05 -2.81 -3.69
CA ARG A 131 -9.45 -3.24 -3.83
C ARG A 131 -9.84 -4.21 -2.72
N ASP A 132 -8.97 -5.18 -2.45
CA ASP A 132 -9.21 -6.24 -1.48
C ASP A 132 -8.90 -5.81 -0.02
N GLY A 133 -8.49 -4.55 0.18
CA GLY A 133 -8.22 -3.99 1.51
C GLY A 133 -6.92 -4.50 2.19
N ASN A 134 -6.05 -5.22 1.46
CA ASN A 134 -4.80 -5.75 1.98
C ASN A 134 -3.83 -4.64 2.44
N PHE A 135 -3.96 -3.46 1.86
CA PHE A 135 -3.24 -2.25 2.27
C PHE A 135 -3.99 -0.97 1.88
N GLY A 136 -3.76 0.10 2.63
CA GLY A 136 -4.37 1.40 2.36
C GLY A 136 -3.60 2.24 1.33
N GLU A 137 -4.19 3.39 0.93
CA GLU A 137 -3.65 4.33 -0.06
C GLU A 137 -2.20 4.76 0.18
N GLY A 138 -1.79 4.94 1.45
CA GLY A 138 -0.41 5.28 1.79
C GLY A 138 0.58 4.21 1.32
N ARG A 139 0.25 2.94 1.55
CA ARG A 139 1.07 1.80 1.10
C ARG A 139 1.02 1.64 -0.41
N GLN A 140 -0.15 1.85 -1.03
CA GLN A 140 -0.30 1.86 -2.48
C GLN A 140 0.64 2.88 -3.14
N ARG A 141 0.73 4.09 -2.59
CA ARG A 141 1.66 5.11 -3.11
C ARG A 141 3.12 4.65 -3.07
N HIS A 142 3.53 3.97 -1.99
CA HIS A 142 4.88 3.40 -1.91
C HIS A 142 5.12 2.33 -2.98
N TYR A 143 4.17 1.42 -3.19
CA TYR A 143 4.27 0.40 -4.24
C TYR A 143 4.31 1.03 -5.65
N LYS A 144 3.47 2.03 -5.94
CA LYS A 144 3.47 2.74 -7.23
C LYS A 144 4.81 3.43 -7.51
N VAL A 145 5.45 4.01 -6.50
CA VAL A 145 6.79 4.59 -6.64
C VAL A 145 7.81 3.48 -6.95
N SER A 146 7.78 2.35 -6.22
CA SER A 146 8.68 1.22 -6.48
C SER A 146 8.45 0.58 -7.85
N LEU A 147 7.20 0.49 -8.31
CA LEU A 147 6.87 0.05 -9.68
C LEU A 147 7.50 0.98 -10.72
N GLY A 148 7.37 2.31 -10.55
CA GLY A 148 7.98 3.28 -11.45
C GLY A 148 9.51 3.17 -11.50
N GLU A 149 10.17 2.92 -10.37
CA GLU A 149 11.61 2.69 -10.29
C GLU A 149 12.02 1.40 -11.00
N LEU A 150 11.28 0.32 -10.80
CA LEU A 150 11.52 -0.95 -11.48
C LEU A 150 11.29 -0.84 -13.00
N THR A 151 10.27 -0.09 -13.41
CA THR A 151 10.01 0.20 -14.84
C THR A 151 11.19 0.93 -15.47
N ARG A 152 11.74 1.96 -14.82
CA ARG A 152 12.92 2.69 -15.33
C ARG A 152 14.15 1.81 -15.42
N PHE A 153 14.39 0.97 -14.41
CA PHE A 153 15.47 0.00 -14.42
C PHE A 153 15.39 -0.94 -15.63
N LEU A 154 14.23 -1.59 -15.82
CA LEU A 154 14.01 -2.50 -16.94
C LEU A 154 14.02 -1.81 -18.31
N THR A 155 13.58 -0.54 -18.39
CA THR A 155 13.64 0.25 -19.62
C THR A 155 15.10 0.52 -20.02
N ILE A 156 15.95 0.91 -19.07
CA ILE A 156 17.38 1.15 -19.30
C ILE A 156 18.10 -0.13 -19.72
N GLN A 157 17.67 -1.28 -19.21
CA GLN A 157 18.20 -2.58 -19.61
C GLN A 157 17.57 -3.18 -20.86
N HIS A 158 16.60 -2.50 -21.51
CA HIS A 158 15.83 -3.01 -22.65
C HIS A 158 15.08 -4.32 -22.37
N ARG A 159 14.64 -4.55 -21.11
CA ARG A 159 14.00 -5.80 -20.63
C ARG A 159 12.58 -5.62 -20.12
N LEU A 160 11.80 -4.67 -20.65
CA LEU A 160 10.40 -4.43 -20.22
C LEU A 160 9.46 -5.63 -20.38
N LYS A 161 9.81 -6.59 -21.23
CA LYS A 161 8.99 -7.79 -21.48
C LYS A 161 9.31 -8.95 -20.53
N VAL A 162 10.26 -8.79 -19.59
CA VAL A 162 10.61 -9.83 -18.63
C VAL A 162 9.39 -10.24 -17.82
N THR A 163 9.21 -11.53 -17.63
CA THR A 163 8.16 -12.10 -16.78
C THR A 163 8.66 -12.24 -15.33
N PRO A 164 7.77 -12.40 -14.33
CA PRO A 164 8.19 -12.64 -12.95
C PRO A 164 9.13 -13.84 -12.76
N SER A 165 8.98 -14.89 -13.59
CA SER A 165 9.80 -16.12 -13.54
C SER A 165 11.20 -15.95 -14.12
N GLU A 166 11.38 -14.96 -14.99
CA GLU A 166 12.67 -14.65 -15.63
C GLU A 166 13.50 -13.61 -14.84
N PHE A 167 12.90 -13.02 -13.81
CA PHE A 167 13.55 -12.02 -12.96
C PHE A 167 14.25 -12.72 -11.79
N ASP A 168 15.55 -12.82 -11.84
CA ASP A 168 16.36 -13.66 -10.96
C ASP A 168 17.07 -12.91 -9.82
N ALA A 169 17.98 -13.59 -9.11
CA ALA A 169 18.72 -13.03 -7.98
C ALA A 169 19.77 -11.99 -8.41
N ASP A 170 20.30 -12.12 -9.61
CA ASP A 170 21.26 -11.14 -10.15
C ASP A 170 20.51 -9.88 -10.53
N ASP A 171 19.33 -9.98 -11.13
CA ASP A 171 18.43 -8.86 -11.39
C ASP A 171 18.07 -8.10 -10.10
N ILE A 172 17.79 -8.80 -9.00
CA ILE A 172 17.56 -8.19 -7.69
C ILE A 172 18.78 -7.41 -7.20
N THR A 173 19.97 -7.94 -7.43
CA THR A 173 21.23 -7.28 -7.05
C THR A 173 21.47 -6.04 -7.89
N ASP A 174 21.29 -6.15 -9.19
CA ASP A 174 21.44 -5.04 -10.15
C ASP A 174 20.40 -3.96 -9.93
N TYR A 175 19.15 -4.33 -9.67
CA TYR A 175 18.10 -3.37 -9.31
C TYR A 175 18.43 -2.60 -8.03
N ARG A 176 18.96 -3.29 -7.01
CA ARG A 176 19.42 -2.60 -5.79
C ARG A 176 20.55 -1.60 -6.10
N GLN A 177 21.53 -1.99 -6.90
CA GLN A 177 22.61 -1.09 -7.29
C GLN A 177 22.09 0.08 -8.12
N PHE A 178 21.17 -0.17 -9.04
CA PHE A 178 20.47 0.88 -9.78
C PHE A 178 19.79 1.89 -8.84
N LEU A 179 19.10 1.45 -7.79
CA LEU A 179 18.46 2.34 -6.84
C LEU A 179 19.44 3.31 -6.17
N PHE A 180 20.66 2.85 -5.85
CA PHE A 180 21.71 3.75 -5.34
C PHE A 180 22.23 4.72 -6.39
N ASP A 181 22.40 4.25 -7.61
CA ASP A 181 23.07 4.97 -8.69
C ASP A 181 22.11 5.70 -9.64
N GLU A 182 20.79 5.63 -9.41
CA GLU A 182 19.78 6.19 -10.32
C GLU A 182 20.05 7.67 -10.65
N TYR A 183 20.55 8.46 -9.70
CA TYR A 183 20.90 9.86 -9.91
C TYR A 183 21.95 10.08 -11.04
N LYS A 184 22.82 9.09 -11.29
CA LYS A 184 23.79 9.09 -12.38
C LYS A 184 23.13 8.88 -13.75
N TYR A 185 22.07 8.02 -13.76
CA TYR A 185 21.32 7.68 -14.97
C TYR A 185 20.40 8.81 -15.43
N VAL A 186 19.92 9.67 -14.52
CA VAL A 186 19.03 10.80 -14.83
C VAL A 186 19.63 11.71 -15.90
N LYS A 187 20.89 12.09 -15.76
CA LYS A 187 21.59 12.94 -16.75
C LYS A 187 21.81 12.21 -18.07
N LYS A 188 22.12 10.90 -18.01
CA LYS A 188 22.43 10.09 -19.19
C LYS A 188 21.18 9.74 -20.02
N HIS A 189 20.02 9.58 -19.38
CA HIS A 189 18.76 9.15 -19.99
C HIS A 189 17.65 10.23 -19.80
N LYS A 190 17.99 11.50 -19.97
CA LYS A 190 17.07 12.62 -19.70
C LYS A 190 15.71 12.46 -20.37
N SER A 191 15.66 12.05 -21.62
CA SER A 191 14.41 11.84 -22.37
C SER A 191 13.49 10.78 -21.71
N LEU A 192 14.04 9.74 -21.10
CA LEU A 192 13.28 8.73 -20.37
C LEU A 192 12.62 9.32 -19.12
N TYR A 193 13.36 10.12 -18.35
CA TYR A 193 12.83 10.73 -17.12
C TYR A 193 11.82 11.83 -17.41
N ASP A 194 12.01 12.58 -18.49
CA ASP A 194 11.05 13.59 -18.96
C ASP A 194 9.75 12.92 -19.43
N LEU A 195 9.84 11.81 -20.19
CA LEU A 195 8.69 11.06 -20.71
C LEU A 195 7.85 10.44 -19.58
N LEU A 196 8.49 9.90 -18.57
CA LEU A 196 7.81 9.23 -17.44
C LEU A 196 7.25 10.22 -16.41
N MET A 197 7.34 11.52 -16.64
CA MET A 197 6.83 12.60 -15.77
C MET A 197 7.16 12.37 -14.28
N THR A 198 8.38 11.92 -14.00
CA THR A 198 8.81 11.54 -12.65
C THR A 198 8.98 12.79 -11.79
N ARG A 199 8.02 13.05 -10.90
CA ARG A 199 8.03 14.26 -10.04
C ARG A 199 9.20 14.30 -9.04
N ASN A 200 9.70 13.15 -8.63
CA ASN A 200 10.80 13.04 -7.65
C ASN A 200 11.96 12.27 -8.26
N VAL A 201 12.63 12.89 -9.21
CA VAL A 201 13.86 12.36 -9.80
C VAL A 201 14.99 12.48 -8.77
N PRO A 202 15.73 11.40 -8.45
CA PRO A 202 16.84 11.48 -7.52
C PRO A 202 17.95 12.38 -8.08
N THR A 203 18.36 13.38 -7.29
CA THR A 203 19.46 14.29 -7.62
C THR A 203 20.79 13.85 -7.02
N GLU A 204 20.74 12.96 -6.03
CA GLU A 204 21.86 12.41 -5.26
C GLU A 204 21.64 10.93 -4.95
N ARG A 205 22.66 10.29 -4.44
CA ARG A 205 22.60 8.89 -4.01
C ARG A 205 21.57 8.69 -2.90
N ARG A 206 20.71 7.67 -3.02
CA ARG A 206 19.76 7.33 -1.95
C ARG A 206 20.49 6.70 -0.76
N ASP A 207 19.97 6.96 0.43
CA ASP A 207 20.41 6.28 1.65
C ASP A 207 19.97 4.82 1.70
N GLN A 208 20.66 4.02 2.53
CA GLN A 208 20.41 2.59 2.71
C GLN A 208 18.96 2.30 3.13
N ASN A 209 18.35 3.12 4.01
CA ASN A 209 17.00 2.87 4.49
C ASN A 209 15.96 3.05 3.39
N THR A 210 16.14 4.06 2.54
CA THR A 210 15.30 4.28 1.37
C THR A 210 15.39 3.09 0.41
N VAL A 211 16.60 2.64 0.10
CA VAL A 211 16.79 1.47 -0.79
C VAL A 211 16.21 0.20 -0.16
N ALA A 212 16.46 -0.06 1.12
CA ALA A 212 15.89 -1.21 1.82
C ALA A 212 14.35 -1.21 1.81
N ALA A 213 13.73 -0.03 1.98
CA ALA A 213 12.27 0.09 1.90
C ALA A 213 11.73 -0.25 0.50
N LYS A 214 12.41 0.16 -0.57
CA LYS A 214 12.06 -0.18 -1.95
C LYS A 214 12.21 -1.68 -2.22
N MET A 215 13.31 -2.27 -1.77
CA MET A 215 13.56 -3.70 -1.88
C MET A 215 12.49 -4.52 -1.14
N LYS A 216 12.04 -4.06 0.04
CA LYS A 216 10.93 -4.68 0.78
C LYS A 216 9.60 -4.63 0.00
N CYS A 217 9.34 -3.57 -0.75
CA CYS A 217 8.16 -3.47 -1.61
C CYS A 217 8.18 -4.55 -2.71
N VAL A 218 9.30 -4.71 -3.39
CA VAL A 218 9.47 -5.73 -4.43
C VAL A 218 9.42 -7.14 -3.84
N GLN A 219 10.03 -7.34 -2.65
CA GLN A 219 9.97 -8.63 -1.96
C GLN A 219 8.54 -9.02 -1.59
N ALA A 220 7.73 -8.08 -1.09
CA ALA A 220 6.33 -8.34 -0.73
C ALA A 220 5.52 -8.77 -1.95
N PHE A 221 5.75 -8.15 -3.11
CA PHE A 221 5.14 -8.57 -4.36
C PHE A 221 5.52 -10.00 -4.74
N PHE A 222 6.81 -10.37 -4.73
CA PHE A 222 7.24 -11.73 -5.05
C PHE A 222 6.73 -12.76 -4.03
N ASN A 223 6.60 -12.40 -2.75
CA ASN A 223 6.03 -13.29 -1.75
C ASN A 223 4.56 -13.62 -2.08
N GLU A 224 3.76 -12.64 -2.51
CA GLU A 224 2.39 -12.90 -2.93
C GLU A 224 2.31 -13.83 -4.15
N LEU A 225 3.23 -13.70 -5.11
CA LEU A 225 3.27 -14.62 -6.25
C LEU A 225 3.52 -16.08 -5.81
N ILE A 226 4.34 -16.27 -4.77
CA ILE A 226 4.55 -17.59 -4.16
C ILE A 226 3.28 -18.08 -3.46
N GLU A 227 2.66 -17.23 -2.63
CA GLU A 227 1.43 -17.55 -1.90
C GLU A 227 0.28 -17.93 -2.84
N LYS A 228 0.20 -17.28 -4.00
CA LYS A 228 -0.78 -17.59 -5.05
C LYS A 228 -0.38 -18.76 -5.96
N GLY A 229 0.78 -19.36 -5.76
CA GLY A 229 1.28 -20.48 -6.58
C GLY A 229 1.67 -20.08 -8.02
N GLU A 230 1.85 -18.78 -8.30
CA GLU A 230 2.29 -18.26 -9.60
C GLU A 230 3.81 -18.44 -9.80
N LEU A 231 4.56 -18.49 -8.71
CA LEU A 231 5.98 -18.80 -8.70
C LEU A 231 6.27 -19.88 -7.66
N SER A 232 7.21 -20.77 -7.98
CA SER A 232 7.68 -21.81 -7.05
C SER A 232 8.69 -21.26 -6.05
N ILE A 233 9.54 -20.35 -6.47
CA ILE A 233 10.66 -19.82 -5.66
C ILE A 233 10.80 -18.32 -5.94
N SER A 234 10.99 -17.53 -4.87
CA SER A 234 11.27 -16.10 -4.99
C SER A 234 12.73 -15.87 -5.42
N PRO A 235 13.01 -14.88 -6.30
CA PRO A 235 14.37 -14.48 -6.63
C PRO A 235 15.19 -14.09 -5.40
N PHE A 236 14.55 -13.62 -4.34
CA PHE A 236 15.19 -13.31 -3.06
C PHE A 236 15.65 -14.55 -2.29
N ALA A 237 15.16 -15.75 -2.59
CA ALA A 237 15.58 -16.99 -1.92
C ALA A 237 16.98 -17.40 -2.35
N HIS A 238 17.37 -17.10 -3.60
CA HIS A 238 18.68 -17.45 -4.14
C HIS A 238 19.82 -16.51 -3.70
N LEU A 239 19.51 -15.38 -3.04
CA LEU A 239 20.53 -14.43 -2.59
C LEU A 239 21.42 -14.91 -1.43
N GLY A 240 21.09 -16.03 -0.79
CA GLY A 240 21.76 -16.46 0.44
C GLY A 240 21.41 -15.56 1.66
N LYS A 241 21.42 -16.15 2.86
CA LYS A 241 20.93 -15.46 4.08
C LYS A 241 21.65 -14.15 4.39
N ASN A 242 22.98 -14.14 4.26
CA ASN A 242 23.79 -12.96 4.61
C ASN A 242 23.58 -11.82 3.61
N LYS A 243 23.59 -12.08 2.30
CA LYS A 243 23.38 -11.09 1.25
C LYS A 243 21.97 -10.49 1.37
N LYS A 244 20.95 -11.32 1.53
CA LYS A 244 19.55 -10.87 1.74
C LYS A 244 19.42 -9.99 2.98
N ARG A 245 20.02 -10.40 4.12
CA ARG A 245 20.00 -9.61 5.36
C ARG A 245 20.66 -8.25 5.17
N THR A 246 21.80 -8.18 4.52
CA THR A 246 22.51 -6.93 4.25
C THR A 246 21.72 -6.02 3.32
N MET A 247 21.08 -6.57 2.28
CA MET A 247 20.26 -5.80 1.33
C MET A 247 19.03 -5.15 1.98
N MET A 248 18.42 -5.85 2.96
CA MET A 248 17.19 -5.43 3.63
C MET A 248 17.43 -4.73 4.97
N ARG A 249 18.70 -4.62 5.38
CA ARG A 249 19.06 -4.02 6.65
C ARG A 249 18.79 -2.53 6.62
N GLU A 250 18.06 -2.07 7.62
CA GLU A 250 17.93 -0.65 7.93
C GLU A 250 19.02 -0.26 8.92
N SER A 251 19.65 0.87 8.68
CA SER A 251 20.53 1.52 9.65
C SER A 251 19.70 2.44 10.55
N TYR A 252 19.86 2.28 11.84
CA TYR A 252 19.17 3.12 12.81
C TYR A 252 20.13 4.17 13.35
N ASN A 253 19.88 5.42 13.00
CA ASN A 253 20.55 6.54 13.62
C ASN A 253 20.09 6.69 15.09
N PRO A 254 20.97 7.14 15.98
CA PRO A 254 20.58 7.52 17.33
C PRO A 254 19.40 8.48 17.29
N SER A 255 18.58 8.40 18.33
CA SER A 255 17.39 9.25 18.37
C SER A 255 17.75 10.70 18.60
N VAL A 256 17.37 11.58 17.69
CA VAL A 256 17.48 13.04 17.85
C VAL A 256 16.25 13.55 18.58
N PHE A 257 16.46 14.33 19.65
CA PHE A 257 15.42 14.98 20.46
C PHE A 257 16.05 16.11 21.27
N LEU A 258 15.23 17.03 21.81
CA LEU A 258 15.70 18.04 22.75
C LEU A 258 15.83 17.46 24.16
N LEU A 259 16.93 17.71 24.80
CA LEU A 259 17.08 17.49 26.26
C LEU A 259 16.18 18.49 27.01
N GLN A 260 15.82 18.17 28.25
CA GLN A 260 14.98 19.04 29.07
C GLN A 260 15.53 20.47 29.14
N GLU A 261 16.86 20.63 29.36
CA GLU A 261 17.51 21.94 29.39
C GLU A 261 17.38 22.69 28.04
N GLU A 262 17.56 21.98 26.91
CA GLU A 262 17.41 22.56 25.58
C GLU A 262 15.95 22.98 25.30
N PHE A 263 14.98 22.17 25.77
CA PHE A 263 13.56 22.51 25.67
C PHE A 263 13.21 23.75 26.48
N LEU A 264 13.71 23.86 27.74
CA LEU A 264 13.52 25.03 28.59
C LEU A 264 14.15 26.26 27.95
N LYS A 265 15.40 26.15 27.46
CA LYS A 265 16.07 27.22 26.72
C LYS A 265 15.24 27.71 25.53
N LEU A 266 14.72 26.79 24.72
CA LEU A 266 13.87 27.14 23.60
C LEU A 266 12.57 27.82 24.06
N LYS A 267 11.95 27.33 25.14
CA LYS A 267 10.72 27.88 25.69
C LYS A 267 10.93 29.33 26.18
N ASP A 268 12.07 29.61 26.82
CA ASP A 268 12.32 30.89 27.45
C ASP A 268 13.02 31.91 26.52
N THR A 269 13.57 31.47 25.37
CA THR A 269 14.20 32.36 24.40
C THR A 269 13.16 33.23 23.70
N GLU A 270 13.32 34.54 23.72
CA GLU A 270 12.52 35.45 22.87
C GLU A 270 12.92 35.26 21.40
N VAL A 271 11.93 35.17 20.54
CA VAL A 271 12.13 34.93 19.10
C VAL A 271 11.46 36.02 18.27
N PRO A 272 11.95 36.30 17.06
CA PRO A 272 11.28 37.22 16.14
C PRO A 272 9.84 36.77 15.84
N GLU A 273 8.97 37.72 15.50
CA GLU A 273 7.55 37.46 15.18
C GLU A 273 7.40 36.39 14.09
N THR A 274 8.32 36.34 13.12
CA THR A 274 8.35 35.34 12.02
C THR A 274 8.58 33.91 12.49
N LEU A 275 9.11 33.71 13.70
CA LEU A 275 9.34 32.40 14.32
C LEU A 275 8.39 32.12 15.51
N GLN A 276 7.63 33.10 15.98
CA GLN A 276 6.80 32.98 17.19
C GLN A 276 5.74 31.87 17.00
N GLU A 277 5.00 31.87 15.90
CA GLU A 277 4.00 30.84 15.65
C GLU A 277 4.63 29.43 15.54
N THR A 278 5.82 29.35 14.95
CA THR A 278 6.56 28.08 14.86
C THR A 278 6.99 27.58 16.23
N LYS A 279 7.48 28.48 17.10
CA LYS A 279 7.84 28.18 18.48
C LYS A 279 6.64 27.67 19.26
N ASP A 280 5.53 28.39 19.21
CA ASP A 280 4.31 28.04 19.92
C ASP A 280 3.75 26.68 19.45
N ALA A 281 3.68 26.45 18.13
CA ALA A 281 3.26 25.17 17.58
C ALA A 281 4.20 24.01 17.99
N PHE A 282 5.51 24.24 17.96
CA PHE A 282 6.51 23.22 18.30
C PHE A 282 6.48 22.88 19.80
N LEU A 283 6.38 23.87 20.69
CA LEU A 283 6.22 23.67 22.12
C LEU A 283 4.94 22.87 22.44
N LEU A 284 3.82 23.22 21.80
CA LEU A 284 2.56 22.52 21.99
C LEU A 284 2.62 21.08 21.47
N GLN A 285 3.25 20.85 20.32
CA GLN A 285 3.45 19.49 19.80
C GLN A 285 4.36 18.66 20.71
N CYS A 286 5.39 19.27 21.34
CA CYS A 286 6.20 18.61 22.35
C CYS A 286 5.40 18.32 23.63
N ALA A 287 4.54 19.24 24.08
CA ALA A 287 3.70 19.03 25.25
C ALA A 287 2.76 17.83 25.11
N PHE A 288 2.28 17.54 23.91
CA PHE A 288 1.36 16.42 23.67
C PHE A 288 2.05 15.15 23.18
N GLY A 289 3.29 15.20 22.75
CA GLY A 289 4.03 14.05 22.23
C GLY A 289 3.40 13.42 20.99
N CYS A 290 2.54 14.14 20.27
CA CYS A 290 1.80 13.64 19.10
C CYS A 290 2.59 13.77 17.80
N ARG A 291 2.24 12.95 16.79
CA ARG A 291 2.80 13.10 15.45
C ARG A 291 2.21 14.32 14.77
N ILE A 292 2.91 14.87 13.77
CA ILE A 292 2.43 16.03 13.01
C ILE A 292 1.06 15.78 12.35
N SER A 293 0.78 14.55 11.89
CA SER A 293 -0.52 14.18 11.32
C SER A 293 -1.64 14.20 12.34
N GLU A 294 -1.34 13.85 13.59
CA GLU A 294 -2.25 13.90 14.73
C GLU A 294 -2.43 15.36 15.17
N PHE A 295 -1.32 16.09 15.36
CA PHE A 295 -1.33 17.49 15.78
C PHE A 295 -2.16 18.40 14.87
N LYS A 296 -2.08 18.19 13.56
CA LYS A 296 -2.88 18.94 12.57
C LYS A 296 -4.39 18.75 12.67
N ARG A 297 -4.83 17.66 13.29
CA ARG A 297 -6.26 17.34 13.46
C ARG A 297 -6.81 17.75 14.80
N LEU A 298 -5.95 18.22 15.70
CA LEU A 298 -6.41 18.74 16.98
C LEU A 298 -7.20 20.02 16.80
N SER A 299 -8.29 20.12 17.55
CA SER A 299 -9.19 21.26 17.64
C SER A 299 -9.59 21.47 19.08
N MET A 300 -10.37 22.49 19.35
CA MET A 300 -10.93 22.73 20.69
C MET A 300 -11.87 21.61 21.17
N GLU A 301 -12.40 20.80 20.24
CA GLU A 301 -13.22 19.62 20.56
C GLU A 301 -12.41 18.48 21.21
N ASN A 302 -11.09 18.50 21.06
CA ASN A 302 -10.20 17.52 21.70
C ASN A 302 -9.83 17.90 23.13
N ILE A 303 -10.35 19.02 23.66
CA ILE A 303 -10.10 19.46 25.04
C ILE A 303 -11.20 18.93 25.94
N ALA A 304 -10.80 18.32 27.05
CA ALA A 304 -11.69 17.98 28.16
C ALA A 304 -11.12 18.54 29.47
N VAL A 305 -11.98 18.75 30.44
CA VAL A 305 -11.63 19.19 31.78
C VAL A 305 -12.17 18.16 32.75
N SER A 306 -11.31 17.65 33.65
CA SER A 306 -11.73 16.72 34.71
C SER A 306 -12.56 17.44 35.77
N ASP A 307 -13.22 16.66 36.64
CA ASP A 307 -13.96 17.19 37.81
C ASP A 307 -13.07 18.00 38.76
N GLU A 308 -11.77 17.74 38.75
CA GLU A 308 -10.78 18.45 39.55
C GLU A 308 -10.23 19.71 38.86
N GLY A 309 -10.77 20.08 37.69
CA GLY A 309 -10.38 21.26 36.93
C GLY A 309 -9.09 21.10 36.11
N VAL A 310 -8.57 19.87 35.96
CA VAL A 310 -7.39 19.62 35.13
C VAL A 310 -7.82 19.49 33.66
N MET A 311 -7.15 20.23 32.79
CA MET A 311 -7.39 20.18 31.35
C MET A 311 -6.58 19.05 30.72
N TYR A 312 -7.21 18.29 29.81
CA TYR A 312 -6.60 17.21 29.03
C TYR A 312 -6.85 17.40 27.54
N VAL A 313 -5.91 16.91 26.73
CA VAL A 313 -6.10 16.74 25.28
C VAL A 313 -6.26 15.27 24.95
N HIS A 314 -7.35 14.95 24.25
CA HIS A 314 -7.66 13.59 23.80
C HIS A 314 -7.39 13.45 22.30
N TYR A 315 -6.69 12.39 21.88
CA TYR A 315 -6.54 12.08 20.47
C TYR A 315 -6.30 10.58 20.24
N SER A 316 -6.76 10.08 19.10
CA SER A 316 -6.55 8.70 18.68
C SER A 316 -5.40 8.60 17.67
N PRO A 317 -4.37 7.77 17.91
CA PRO A 317 -3.29 7.56 16.96
C PRO A 317 -3.78 6.92 15.66
N GLU A 318 -3.44 7.52 14.51
CA GLU A 318 -3.91 7.08 13.18
C GLU A 318 -3.53 5.63 12.84
N LYS A 319 -2.35 5.16 13.32
CA LYS A 319 -1.88 3.79 13.05
C LYS A 319 -2.73 2.72 13.76
N THR A 320 -3.26 3.00 14.92
CA THR A 320 -4.07 2.05 15.70
C THR A 320 -5.53 2.00 15.24
N LEU A 321 -6.01 3.00 14.50
CA LEU A 321 -7.36 3.00 13.92
C LEU A 321 -7.55 1.93 12.82
N ARG A 322 -6.47 1.47 12.19
CA ARG A 322 -6.51 0.47 11.10
C ARG A 322 -6.39 -0.98 11.58
N GLU A 323 -5.93 -1.21 12.78
CA GLU A 323 -5.65 -2.54 13.32
C GLU A 323 -6.78 -3.01 14.24
N ASN A 324 -8.04 -2.88 13.98
CA ASN A 324 -9.23 -3.43 14.69
C ASN A 324 -9.07 -3.74 16.21
N VAL A 325 -7.97 -3.34 16.83
CA VAL A 325 -7.71 -3.39 18.26
C VAL A 325 -8.25 -2.10 18.84
N GLY A 326 -9.31 -2.16 19.57
CA GLY A 326 -10.12 -1.11 20.16
C GLY A 326 -9.47 0.27 20.22
N ARG A 327 -10.21 1.32 19.89
CA ARG A 327 -9.73 2.72 19.85
C ARG A 327 -8.97 3.04 21.13
N LYS A 328 -7.64 3.03 21.04
CA LYS A 328 -6.80 3.44 22.14
C LYS A 328 -6.71 4.96 22.08
N GLU A 329 -7.49 5.61 22.91
CA GLU A 329 -7.43 7.05 23.08
C GLU A 329 -6.23 7.41 23.93
N ILE A 330 -5.51 8.45 23.56
CA ILE A 330 -4.41 9.01 24.33
C ILE A 330 -4.94 10.28 25.00
N GLU A 331 -4.82 10.32 26.30
CA GLU A 331 -5.13 11.50 27.14
C GLU A 331 -3.80 12.08 27.65
N THR A 332 -3.60 13.36 27.41
CA THR A 332 -2.39 14.06 27.87
C THR A 332 -2.80 15.31 28.65
N PRO A 333 -2.34 15.45 29.90
CA PRO A 333 -2.63 16.67 30.69
C PRO A 333 -1.98 17.89 30.04
N VAL A 334 -2.69 19.00 30.07
CA VAL A 334 -2.24 20.27 29.48
C VAL A 334 -1.35 20.98 30.48
N MET A 335 -0.08 21.11 30.17
CA MET A 335 0.89 21.90 30.98
C MET A 335 0.50 23.40 30.92
N ARG A 336 0.81 24.15 31.96
CA ARG A 336 0.43 25.56 32.08
C ARG A 336 0.84 26.42 30.87
N PHE A 337 2.08 26.29 30.39
CA PHE A 337 2.53 27.05 29.20
C PHE A 337 1.78 26.65 27.93
N ALA A 338 1.31 25.39 27.83
CA ALA A 338 0.55 24.91 26.69
C ALA A 338 -0.88 25.46 26.69
N TYR A 339 -1.45 25.71 27.87
CA TYR A 339 -2.76 26.36 28.01
C TYR A 339 -2.79 27.73 27.32
N ASP A 340 -1.81 28.60 27.59
CA ASP A 340 -1.76 29.95 27.01
C ASP A 340 -1.66 29.89 25.47
N ILE A 341 -0.88 28.95 24.96
CA ILE A 341 -0.76 28.72 23.51
C ILE A 341 -2.08 28.22 22.91
N ILE A 342 -2.78 27.29 23.56
CA ILE A 342 -4.09 26.79 23.12
C ILE A 342 -5.10 27.95 23.05
N MET A 343 -5.16 28.75 24.10
CA MET A 343 -6.13 29.88 24.16
C MET A 343 -5.83 30.93 23.11
N LYS A 344 -4.54 31.16 22.80
CA LYS A 344 -4.10 32.11 21.76
C LYS A 344 -4.47 31.64 20.34
N TYR A 345 -4.18 30.38 20.00
CA TYR A 345 -4.30 29.89 18.62
C TYR A 345 -5.54 29.02 18.37
N LYS A 346 -6.17 28.46 19.38
CA LYS A 346 -7.27 27.50 19.27
C LYS A 346 -6.95 26.36 18.26
N PHE A 347 -5.70 25.88 18.26
CA PHE A 347 -5.11 24.92 17.33
C PHE A 347 -5.03 25.39 15.86
N GLN A 348 -5.30 26.65 15.56
CA GLN A 348 -5.27 27.18 14.18
C GLN A 348 -3.91 27.79 13.87
N PHE A 349 -2.95 26.92 13.49
CA PHE A 349 -1.60 27.34 13.14
C PHE A 349 -1.42 27.48 11.64
N HIS A 350 -1.05 28.65 11.14
CA HIS A 350 -0.80 28.92 9.71
C HIS A 350 0.48 28.20 9.24
N VAL A 351 1.51 28.11 10.09
CA VAL A 351 2.77 27.42 9.76
C VAL A 351 2.57 25.94 9.40
N LEU A 352 1.48 25.32 9.85
CA LEU A 352 1.13 23.94 9.53
C LEU A 352 0.46 23.77 8.17
N LYS A 353 0.01 24.84 7.50
CA LYS A 353 -0.62 24.77 6.17
C LYS A 353 0.37 24.39 5.08
N TYR A 354 1.65 24.75 5.26
CA TYR A 354 2.71 24.55 4.28
C TYR A 354 3.73 23.52 4.79
N ILE A 355 3.45 22.24 4.62
CA ILE A 355 4.37 21.17 5.10
C ILE A 355 5.55 20.96 4.18
N CYS A 356 5.42 21.28 2.88
CA CYS A 356 6.43 21.06 1.85
C CYS A 356 6.92 22.39 1.29
N GLY A 357 8.23 22.53 1.10
CA GLY A 357 8.87 23.69 0.50
C GLY A 357 9.69 24.55 1.48
N LYS A 358 10.24 25.67 0.96
CA LYS A 358 11.18 26.55 1.72
C LYS A 358 10.56 27.20 2.97
N SER A 359 9.25 27.32 3.03
CA SER A 359 8.50 27.86 4.18
C SER A 359 7.82 26.79 5.03
N GLY A 360 8.14 25.50 4.82
CA GLY A 360 7.51 24.41 5.52
C GLY A 360 7.86 24.34 7.00
N TYR A 361 6.97 23.77 7.80
CA TYR A 361 7.10 23.67 9.26
C TYR A 361 8.46 23.08 9.72
N ASN A 362 8.96 22.04 9.07
CA ASN A 362 10.26 21.45 9.44
C ASN A 362 11.45 22.39 9.16
N VAL A 363 11.37 23.21 8.10
CA VAL A 363 12.39 24.24 7.81
C VAL A 363 12.37 25.30 8.89
N LYS A 364 11.20 25.75 9.29
CA LYS A 364 11.03 26.72 10.38
C LYS A 364 11.48 26.18 11.75
N ILE A 365 11.28 24.88 12.02
CA ILE A 365 11.83 24.23 13.22
C ILE A 365 13.35 24.29 13.24
N LYS A 366 14.03 24.03 12.12
CA LYS A 366 15.48 24.13 12.02
C LYS A 366 15.96 25.56 12.29
N GLU A 367 15.33 26.56 11.66
CA GLU A 367 15.59 27.98 11.89
C GLU A 367 15.41 28.36 13.36
N LEU A 368 14.31 27.93 13.98
CA LEU A 368 14.00 28.19 15.39
C LEU A 368 15.07 27.63 16.33
N ILE A 369 15.40 26.34 16.17
CA ILE A 369 16.36 25.66 17.05
C ILE A 369 17.75 26.29 16.89
N LYS A 370 18.14 26.63 15.66
CA LYS A 370 19.39 27.38 15.38
C LYS A 370 19.38 28.74 16.01
N TYR A 371 18.27 29.49 15.91
CA TYR A 371 18.14 30.82 16.54
C TYR A 371 18.28 30.75 18.06
N CYS A 372 17.71 29.72 18.69
CA CYS A 372 17.84 29.50 20.13
C CYS A 372 19.25 29.04 20.56
N GLY A 373 20.19 28.91 19.63
CA GLY A 373 21.58 28.49 19.92
C GLY A 373 21.64 27.06 20.49
N ILE A 374 20.82 26.14 19.95
CA ILE A 374 20.84 24.72 20.32
C ILE A 374 21.57 23.97 19.19
N ASP A 375 22.88 23.78 19.39
CA ASP A 375 23.80 23.26 18.37
C ASP A 375 24.51 21.97 18.78
N ARG A 376 23.97 21.26 19.80
CA ARG A 376 24.51 19.98 20.28
C ARG A 376 24.76 19.03 19.08
N LYS A 377 25.95 18.44 19.07
CA LYS A 377 26.36 17.48 18.05
C LYS A 377 25.66 16.14 18.25
N CYS A 378 24.95 15.69 17.22
CA CYS A 378 24.24 14.42 17.17
C CYS A 378 24.90 13.49 16.16
N ALA A 379 25.06 12.22 16.52
CA ALA A 379 25.63 11.23 15.63
C ALA A 379 24.64 10.86 14.51
N VAL A 380 25.13 10.82 13.28
CA VAL A 380 24.43 10.37 12.08
C VAL A 380 25.30 9.33 11.40
N PHE A 381 24.78 8.13 11.19
CA PHE A 381 25.53 7.09 10.50
C PHE A 381 25.61 7.40 9.01
N ASN A 382 26.82 7.46 8.47
CA ASN A 382 27.07 7.60 7.05
C ASN A 382 27.29 6.21 6.44
N ASP A 383 26.34 5.75 5.62
CA ASP A 383 26.37 4.42 4.99
C ASP A 383 27.53 4.25 4.01
N GLU A 384 28.01 5.33 3.38
CA GLU A 384 29.13 5.27 2.43
C GLU A 384 30.47 5.11 3.10
N LEU A 385 30.65 5.82 4.22
CA LEU A 385 31.89 5.79 4.99
C LEU A 385 31.92 4.70 6.05
N GLY A 386 30.75 4.09 6.33
CA GLY A 386 30.61 3.05 7.36
C GLY A 386 30.88 3.54 8.79
N ASN A 387 30.79 4.85 9.06
CA ASN A 387 31.09 5.45 10.35
C ASN A 387 30.04 6.52 10.74
N ASN A 388 30.08 6.95 12.01
CA ASN A 388 29.26 8.05 12.49
C ASN A 388 29.91 9.39 12.13
N GLN A 389 29.12 10.25 11.50
CA GLN A 389 29.38 11.69 11.38
C GLN A 389 28.60 12.44 12.46
N TYR A 390 29.01 13.66 12.78
CA TYR A 390 28.37 14.47 13.80
C TYR A 390 27.84 15.76 13.19
N GLU A 391 26.53 15.93 13.24
CA GLU A 391 25.85 17.13 12.76
C GLU A 391 25.19 17.89 13.89
N PRO A 392 25.07 19.23 13.79
CA PRO A 392 24.39 20.00 14.83
C PRO A 392 22.88 19.63 14.82
N LEU A 393 22.29 19.61 16.02
CA LEU A 393 20.90 19.20 16.23
C LEU A 393 19.91 19.96 15.33
N TYR A 394 20.14 21.26 15.12
CA TYR A 394 19.26 22.07 14.28
C TYR A 394 19.19 21.59 12.82
N GLU A 395 20.24 20.96 12.26
CA GLU A 395 20.18 20.39 10.91
C GLU A 395 19.36 19.11 10.83
N LEU A 396 19.27 18.37 11.93
CA LEU A 396 18.55 17.12 12.02
C LEU A 396 17.11 17.28 12.52
N ALA A 397 16.79 18.46 13.05
CA ALA A 397 15.51 18.74 13.68
C ALA A 397 14.34 18.70 12.70
N SER A 398 13.24 18.16 13.18
CA SER A 398 11.95 18.13 12.47
C SER A 398 10.82 17.90 13.47
N SER A 399 9.58 18.00 13.06
CA SER A 399 8.40 17.67 13.88
C SER A 399 8.41 16.26 14.48
N LYS A 400 9.27 15.35 13.98
CA LYS A 400 9.42 14.00 14.54
C LYS A 400 10.09 13.98 15.92
N ILE A 401 10.93 14.97 16.22
CA ILE A 401 11.65 15.01 17.51
C ILE A 401 10.73 15.32 18.68
N CYS A 402 9.59 15.98 18.45
CA CYS A 402 8.65 16.39 19.49
C CYS A 402 8.22 15.23 20.40
N ARG A 403 7.91 14.07 19.81
CA ARG A 403 7.45 12.90 20.58
C ARG A 403 8.53 12.35 21.51
N LYS A 404 9.79 12.35 21.09
CA LYS A 404 10.90 11.89 21.92
C LYS A 404 11.29 12.92 22.97
N THR A 405 11.24 14.20 22.61
CA THR A 405 11.37 15.31 23.55
C THR A 405 10.32 15.24 24.66
N HIS A 406 9.05 14.94 24.30
CA HIS A 406 7.98 14.73 25.28
C HIS A 406 8.33 13.64 26.31
N VAL A 407 8.82 12.48 25.83
CA VAL A 407 9.21 11.37 26.71
C VAL A 407 10.37 11.79 27.62
N ASP A 408 11.38 12.48 27.10
CA ASP A 408 12.54 12.96 27.92
C ASP A 408 12.09 13.95 28.99
N ILE A 409 11.17 14.85 28.66
CA ILE A 409 10.61 15.82 29.63
C ILE A 409 9.86 15.10 30.75
N LEU A 410 8.94 14.16 30.36
CA LEU A 410 8.10 13.44 31.33
C LEU A 410 8.89 12.48 32.22
N THR A 411 9.99 11.91 31.73
CA THR A 411 10.81 10.98 32.53
C THR A 411 11.75 11.69 33.52
N LYS A 412 11.95 13.00 33.38
CA LYS A 412 12.81 13.82 34.23
C LYS A 412 12.05 14.84 35.09
N ALA A 413 10.74 14.96 34.88
CA ALA A 413 9.83 15.76 35.70
C ALA A 413 9.36 14.98 36.93
#